data_a89c1dd5de5fee974eb10175e4e3da0f
#
_entry.id   a89c1dd5de5fee974eb10175e4e3da0f
#
_cell.length_a   1.000
_cell.length_b   1.000
_cell.length_c   1.000
_cell.angle_alpha   90.00
_cell.angle_beta   90.00
_cell.angle_gamma   90.00
#
_symmetry.space_group_name_H-M   'P 1'
#
loop_
_entity.id
_entity.type
_entity.pdbx_description
1 polymer ?
#
loop_
_entity_poly.entity_id
_entity_poly.type
_entity_poly.pdbx_seq_one_letter_code
_entity_poly.pdbx_strand_id
1 'polypeptide(L)'
;MSESKTFHLPDLGEGLPDATIVEWFVKEGDVIRLDEPLVSMETAKAVVEVPSPVSGKVMKLAGAAGDVVVTGSMLAVFEPDASLPQRAEGQDTGHHHGPPKPAVVGATPVASPATDTSPVATDAAPTETDAGTVVGAMQSSNAVHTEQAIAVGGVKAMPAVRAMAKKLGVDLTRVRATGGDGAVTMQDVKQAAADGTAPVGGASAPTLSHRAVGAEAPPAAAPPAQRTALSASGKPMRTQPPGVSVSGQPEQLKGVRRNMARVMADAHAKVVPTTLSDDADVHAWTPGNDMTGRLVRAIVRACKTVPAMNAWFDGDKLTRTLHPHVDIGIAVDTDDGLFVPALRNADLLEAGGVRESINRLRAQVEGRSIPPSELTGYTISLSNFGMFAGRYATPVVVPPCVAIVAAGRARHQVTPVMGGFESHKVIPLSVTFDHRACTGGEAARFLKALIDDLALPY
;
A
#
# COMPACT_ATOMS: atom_id res chain seq x y z
N MET A 1 49.88 4.03 20.29
CA MET A 1 49.12 3.89 19.03
C MET A 1 47.68 3.65 19.42
N SER A 2 46.81 4.62 19.14
CA SER A 2 45.39 4.49 19.45
C SER A 2 44.80 3.38 18.55
N GLU A 3 44.19 2.39 19.16
CA GLU A 3 43.60 1.25 18.46
C GLU A 3 42.33 1.72 17.75
N SER A 4 42.24 1.61 16.45
CA SER A 4 41.05 1.97 15.68
C SER A 4 39.86 1.07 16.02
N LYS A 5 38.71 1.65 16.30
CA LYS A 5 37.47 0.93 16.61
C LYS A 5 36.54 0.91 15.39
N THR A 6 36.21 -0.28 14.90
CA THR A 6 35.27 -0.46 13.82
C THR A 6 33.84 -0.57 14.36
N PHE A 7 32.94 0.25 13.87
CA PHE A 7 31.52 0.19 14.16
C PHE A 7 30.78 -0.48 13.00
N HIS A 8 30.00 -1.48 13.35
CA HIS A 8 29.17 -2.22 12.39
C HIS A 8 27.73 -1.74 12.50
N LEU A 9 27.02 -1.76 11.39
CA LEU A 9 25.61 -1.40 11.38
C LEU A 9 24.84 -2.33 12.31
N PRO A 10 24.27 -1.82 13.43
CA PRO A 10 23.45 -2.62 14.33
C PRO A 10 22.13 -3.02 13.65
N ASP A 11 21.45 -3.99 14.21
CA ASP A 11 20.03 -4.21 13.87
C ASP A 11 19.23 -2.99 14.35
N LEU A 12 18.66 -2.25 13.39
CA LEU A 12 17.89 -1.04 13.66
C LEU A 12 16.47 -1.32 14.18
N GLY A 13 16.26 -2.54 14.68
CA GLY A 13 14.98 -3.08 15.13
C GLY A 13 14.31 -3.88 14.01
N GLU A 14 13.87 -5.12 14.33
CA GLU A 14 13.05 -5.97 13.46
C GLU A 14 13.78 -6.93 12.51
N GLY A 15 15.07 -7.22 12.72
CA GLY A 15 15.81 -8.19 11.91
C GLY A 15 15.94 -7.80 10.44
N LEU A 16 16.02 -6.49 10.16
CA LEU A 16 16.18 -6.00 8.80
C LEU A 16 17.59 -6.31 8.26
N PRO A 17 17.71 -6.86 7.05
CA PRO A 17 18.99 -7.33 6.53
C PRO A 17 19.92 -6.18 6.08
N ASP A 18 19.38 -4.98 5.85
CA ASP A 18 20.13 -3.80 5.43
C ASP A 18 19.34 -2.50 5.61
N ALA A 19 20.07 -1.36 5.47
CA ALA A 19 19.51 -0.02 5.42
C ALA A 19 20.25 0.84 4.37
N THR A 20 19.59 1.89 3.87
CA THR A 20 20.17 2.83 2.90
C THR A 20 20.63 4.09 3.63
N ILE A 21 21.85 4.55 3.37
CA ILE A 21 22.36 5.82 3.91
C ILE A 21 21.55 6.96 3.29
N VAL A 22 20.88 7.76 4.12
CA VAL A 22 20.16 8.95 3.68
C VAL A 22 21.09 10.14 3.71
N GLU A 23 21.74 10.37 4.87
CA GLU A 23 22.64 11.51 5.09
C GLU A 23 23.64 11.16 6.19
N TRP A 24 24.88 11.56 5.97
CA TRP A 24 25.91 11.57 7.01
C TRP A 24 25.92 12.92 7.71
N PHE A 25 25.88 12.91 9.04
CA PHE A 25 26.01 14.15 9.83
C PHE A 25 27.48 14.54 10.05
N VAL A 26 28.41 13.65 9.70
CA VAL A 26 29.86 13.83 9.83
C VAL A 26 30.59 13.46 8.55
N LYS A 27 31.83 13.92 8.43
CA LYS A 27 32.76 13.59 7.35
C LYS A 27 33.96 12.85 7.88
N GLU A 28 34.70 12.18 7.01
CA GLU A 28 35.99 11.61 7.36
C GLU A 28 36.95 12.71 7.81
N GLY A 29 37.53 12.55 8.99
CA GLY A 29 38.38 13.53 9.64
C GLY A 29 37.69 14.36 10.74
N ASP A 30 36.37 14.38 10.81
CA ASP A 30 35.65 15.10 11.87
C ASP A 30 35.76 14.39 13.22
N VAL A 31 35.61 15.15 14.31
CA VAL A 31 35.52 14.62 15.67
C VAL A 31 34.05 14.57 16.08
N ILE A 32 33.59 13.40 16.51
CA ILE A 32 32.24 13.18 17.01
C ILE A 32 32.25 12.74 18.46
N ARG A 33 31.20 13.06 19.21
CA ARG A 33 31.05 12.63 20.62
C ARG A 33 30.14 11.40 20.68
N LEU A 34 30.27 10.69 21.80
CA LEU A 34 29.38 9.58 22.13
C LEU A 34 27.91 10.02 22.09
N ASP A 35 27.06 9.19 21.48
CA ASP A 35 25.62 9.40 21.31
C ASP A 35 25.22 10.61 20.42
N GLU A 36 26.17 11.33 19.80
CA GLU A 36 25.84 12.31 18.75
C GLU A 36 25.37 11.59 17.46
N PRO A 37 24.44 12.20 16.71
CA PRO A 37 23.97 11.63 15.45
C PRO A 37 25.14 11.43 14.46
N LEU A 38 25.35 10.19 14.01
CA LEU A 38 26.41 9.82 13.06
C LEU A 38 25.86 9.82 11.64
N VAL A 39 24.74 9.14 11.42
CA VAL A 39 24.14 8.92 10.10
C VAL A 39 22.64 8.73 10.22
N SER A 40 21.90 9.25 9.25
CA SER A 40 20.49 8.95 9.03
C SER A 40 20.37 7.82 8.01
N MET A 41 19.64 6.77 8.37
CA MET A 41 19.48 5.58 7.53
C MET A 41 18.02 5.27 7.26
N GLU A 42 17.69 5.02 6.01
CA GLU A 42 16.34 4.58 5.59
C GLU A 42 16.29 3.06 5.63
N THR A 43 15.41 2.56 6.48
CA THR A 43 15.02 1.15 6.51
C THR A 43 13.78 0.91 5.65
N ALA A 44 13.34 -0.33 5.52
CA ALA A 44 12.08 -0.65 4.84
C ALA A 44 10.84 -0.01 5.52
N LYS A 45 10.97 0.48 6.75
CA LYS A 45 9.84 0.93 7.59
C LYS A 45 9.93 2.40 8.00
N ALA A 46 11.12 2.92 8.28
CA ALA A 46 11.33 4.27 8.78
C ALA A 46 12.72 4.79 8.45
N VAL A 47 12.90 6.09 8.58
CA VAL A 47 14.22 6.73 8.66
C VAL A 47 14.64 6.77 10.11
N VAL A 48 15.79 6.19 10.42
CA VAL A 48 16.34 6.06 11.79
C VAL A 48 17.68 6.74 11.84
N GLU A 49 17.90 7.55 12.88
CA GLU A 49 19.21 8.12 13.18
C GLU A 49 20.03 7.13 14.00
N VAL A 50 21.24 6.85 13.53
CA VAL A 50 22.19 5.97 14.21
C VAL A 50 23.21 6.86 14.94
N PRO A 51 23.28 6.79 16.29
CA PRO A 51 24.23 7.58 17.06
C PRO A 51 25.63 6.97 17.04
N SER A 52 26.64 7.78 17.30
CA SER A 52 28.03 7.33 17.44
C SER A 52 28.22 6.47 18.71
N PRO A 53 28.85 5.30 18.58
CA PRO A 53 29.12 4.42 19.73
C PRO A 53 30.33 4.87 20.57
N VAL A 54 31.12 5.83 20.09
CA VAL A 54 32.34 6.30 20.74
C VAL A 54 32.55 7.78 20.49
N SER A 55 33.33 8.44 21.39
CA SER A 55 33.88 9.75 21.11
C SER A 55 35.26 9.61 20.48
N GLY A 56 35.48 10.27 19.34
CA GLY A 56 36.76 10.19 18.63
C GLY A 56 36.71 10.76 17.23
N LYS A 57 37.80 10.58 16.49
CA LYS A 57 37.91 11.02 15.11
C LYS A 57 37.38 9.98 14.15
N VAL A 58 36.54 10.39 13.21
CA VAL A 58 36.04 9.54 12.13
C VAL A 58 37.15 9.29 11.11
N MET A 59 37.58 8.06 10.96
CA MET A 59 38.65 7.67 10.04
C MET A 59 38.14 7.24 8.69
N LYS A 60 36.99 6.54 8.66
CA LYS A 60 36.41 5.99 7.41
C LYS A 60 34.90 5.81 7.57
N LEU A 61 34.17 6.06 6.49
CA LEU A 61 32.73 5.82 6.33
C LEU A 61 32.46 4.72 5.33
N ALA A 62 31.32 4.01 5.48
CA ALA A 62 30.98 2.82 4.68
C ALA A 62 30.60 3.11 3.22
N GLY A 63 30.21 4.34 2.91
CA GLY A 63 29.76 4.74 1.58
C GLY A 63 29.15 6.13 1.54
N ALA A 64 28.61 6.52 0.41
CA ALA A 64 27.94 7.82 0.19
C ALA A 64 26.44 7.74 0.47
N ALA A 65 25.80 8.91 0.58
CA ALA A 65 24.35 9.01 0.63
C ALA A 65 23.72 8.29 -0.59
N GLY A 66 22.77 7.40 -0.32
CA GLY A 66 22.13 6.54 -1.32
C GLY A 66 22.72 5.12 -1.42
N ASP A 67 23.85 4.84 -0.78
CA ASP A 67 24.42 3.49 -0.72
C ASP A 67 23.69 2.62 0.31
N VAL A 68 23.70 1.31 0.07
CA VAL A 68 23.07 0.33 0.94
C VAL A 68 24.10 -0.40 1.75
N VAL A 69 23.90 -0.42 3.06
CA VAL A 69 24.76 -1.09 4.04
C VAL A 69 24.01 -2.29 4.62
N VAL A 70 24.65 -3.47 4.58
CA VAL A 70 24.09 -4.71 5.15
C VAL A 70 24.25 -4.67 6.68
N THR A 71 23.24 -5.10 7.41
CA THR A 71 23.29 -5.22 8.88
C THR A 71 24.46 -6.12 9.28
N GLY A 72 25.24 -5.67 10.27
CA GLY A 72 26.47 -6.34 10.70
C GLY A 72 27.72 -6.04 9.84
N SER A 73 27.60 -5.32 8.71
CA SER A 73 28.79 -4.86 7.97
C SER A 73 29.36 -3.57 8.56
N MET A 74 30.62 -3.26 8.22
CA MET A 74 31.29 -2.04 8.68
C MET A 74 30.49 -0.80 8.25
N LEU A 75 30.15 0.06 9.21
CA LEU A 75 29.47 1.34 8.98
C LEU A 75 30.45 2.51 9.08
N ALA A 76 31.28 2.56 10.14
CA ALA A 76 32.30 3.58 10.32
C ALA A 76 33.52 3.04 11.09
N VAL A 77 34.66 3.69 10.91
CA VAL A 77 35.90 3.41 11.68
C VAL A 77 36.28 4.67 12.42
N PHE A 78 36.53 4.54 13.73
CA PHE A 78 36.89 5.64 14.61
C PHE A 78 38.28 5.44 15.18
N GLU A 79 38.97 6.55 15.45
CA GLU A 79 40.11 6.62 16.35
C GLU A 79 39.61 7.23 17.67
N PRO A 80 39.42 6.41 18.74
CA PRO A 80 38.86 6.89 19.99
C PRO A 80 39.76 7.92 20.66
N ASP A 81 39.20 9.00 21.22
CA ASP A 81 39.89 10.00 21.98
C ASP A 81 39.64 9.79 23.49
N ALA A 82 40.64 9.32 24.21
CA ALA A 82 40.54 9.06 25.65
C ALA A 82 40.29 10.30 26.50
N SER A 83 40.46 11.51 25.95
CA SER A 83 40.18 12.76 26.63
C SER A 83 38.70 13.14 26.64
N LEU A 84 37.89 12.48 25.81
CA LEU A 84 36.44 12.67 25.67
C LEU A 84 35.67 11.56 26.38
N PRO A 85 34.39 11.80 26.76
CA PRO A 85 33.56 10.80 27.38
C PRO A 85 33.44 9.56 26.49
N GLN A 86 33.73 8.38 27.05
CA GLN A 86 33.60 7.08 26.39
C GLN A 86 32.57 6.23 27.14
N ARG A 87 31.91 5.32 26.44
CA ARG A 87 31.01 4.35 27.08
C ARG A 87 31.82 3.34 27.89
N ALA A 88 31.40 3.09 29.14
CA ALA A 88 32.04 2.07 29.99
C ALA A 88 31.97 0.68 29.31
N GLU A 89 33.06 -0.08 29.37
CA GLU A 89 33.08 -1.45 28.85
C GLU A 89 32.01 -2.29 29.53
N GLY A 90 31.07 -2.88 28.72
CA GLY A 90 30.00 -3.73 29.22
C GLY A 90 28.61 -3.10 29.23
N GLN A 91 28.41 -1.83 28.87
CA GLN A 91 27.08 -1.28 28.63
C GLN A 91 26.66 -1.56 27.19
N ASP A 92 25.78 -2.55 27.04
CA ASP A 92 25.21 -2.95 25.78
C ASP A 92 24.18 -1.90 25.28
N THR A 93 24.12 -1.65 24.01
CA THR A 93 23.21 -0.69 23.36
C THR A 93 21.76 -1.21 23.26
N GLY A 94 21.36 -2.14 24.12
CA GLY A 94 19.95 -2.50 24.36
C GLY A 94 19.24 -3.26 23.23
N HIS A 95 19.93 -3.79 22.21
CA HIS A 95 19.32 -4.47 21.06
C HIS A 95 19.90 -5.87 20.77
N HIS A 96 20.24 -6.64 21.82
CA HIS A 96 20.47 -8.06 21.69
C HIS A 96 19.26 -8.84 22.20
N HIS A 97 18.41 -9.30 21.32
CA HIS A 97 17.46 -10.36 21.60
C HIS A 97 18.21 -11.70 21.60
N GLY A 98 18.71 -12.10 22.76
CA GLY A 98 19.04 -13.50 23.01
C GLY A 98 17.75 -14.33 23.03
N PRO A 99 17.82 -15.66 22.77
CA PRO A 99 16.63 -16.50 22.73
C PRO A 99 15.89 -16.46 24.07
N PRO A 100 14.54 -16.38 24.07
CA PRO A 100 13.75 -16.27 25.30
C PRO A 100 13.88 -17.54 26.15
N LYS A 101 14.27 -17.38 27.40
CA LYS A 101 14.14 -18.46 28.43
C LYS A 101 12.66 -18.71 28.71
N PRO A 102 12.22 -19.94 28.81
CA PRO A 102 10.83 -20.25 29.12
C PRO A 102 10.49 -19.81 30.56
N ALA A 103 9.53 -18.91 30.69
CA ALA A 103 8.95 -18.53 31.96
C ALA A 103 7.86 -19.55 32.34
N VAL A 104 8.03 -20.17 33.49
CA VAL A 104 7.01 -20.99 34.13
C VAL A 104 5.95 -20.07 34.70
N VAL A 105 4.72 -20.17 34.18
CA VAL A 105 3.57 -19.43 34.71
C VAL A 105 2.69 -20.40 35.45
N GLY A 106 2.61 -20.20 36.78
CA GLY A 106 1.69 -20.90 37.63
C GLY A 106 0.24 -20.45 37.39
N ALA A 107 -0.64 -21.41 37.24
CA ALA A 107 -2.07 -21.21 37.08
C ALA A 107 -2.74 -20.84 38.41
N THR A 108 -3.56 -19.80 38.39
CA THR A 108 -4.63 -19.64 39.41
C THR A 108 -5.95 -19.35 38.67
N PRO A 109 -7.04 -19.98 39.05
CA PRO A 109 -8.34 -19.84 38.39
C PRO A 109 -9.12 -18.68 38.99
N VAL A 110 -9.72 -17.86 38.16
CA VAL A 110 -10.72 -16.87 38.59
C VAL A 110 -12.03 -17.13 37.86
N ALA A 111 -13.08 -17.18 38.65
CA ALA A 111 -14.44 -17.53 38.31
C ALA A 111 -15.14 -16.50 37.39
N SER A 112 -16.04 -17.04 36.56
CA SER A 112 -17.05 -16.28 35.82
C SER A 112 -18.12 -15.70 36.72
N PRO A 113 -18.75 -14.59 36.30
CA PRO A 113 -20.17 -14.41 36.59
C PRO A 113 -21.03 -14.30 35.33
N ALA A 114 -22.25 -14.70 35.50
CA ALA A 114 -23.30 -14.94 34.52
C ALA A 114 -23.94 -13.66 33.93
N THR A 115 -24.40 -13.86 32.71
CA THR A 115 -25.58 -13.30 32.00
C THR A 115 -26.39 -12.17 32.62
N ASP A 116 -26.56 -11.11 31.84
CA ASP A 116 -27.87 -10.47 31.77
C ASP A 116 -28.19 -10.01 30.33
N THR A 117 -29.37 -10.39 29.87
CA THR A 117 -29.92 -10.15 28.53
C THR A 117 -30.93 -9.00 28.60
N SER A 118 -30.73 -7.97 27.76
CA SER A 118 -31.82 -7.12 27.33
C SER A 118 -31.54 -6.53 25.96
N PRO A 119 -32.53 -6.49 25.06
CA PRO A 119 -32.33 -6.08 23.68
C PRO A 119 -32.45 -4.55 23.57
N VAL A 120 -31.45 -3.91 23.04
CA VAL A 120 -31.49 -2.51 22.60
C VAL A 120 -31.64 -2.48 21.10
N ALA A 121 -32.76 -1.92 20.65
CA ALA A 121 -32.97 -1.56 19.27
C ALA A 121 -32.01 -0.41 18.90
N THR A 122 -31.20 -0.58 17.90
CA THR A 122 -30.36 0.48 17.37
C THR A 122 -30.84 0.86 15.99
N ASP A 123 -31.28 2.12 15.90
CA ASP A 123 -31.44 2.85 14.64
C ASP A 123 -30.10 2.86 13.90
N ALA A 124 -30.10 2.30 12.69
CA ALA A 124 -28.94 2.29 11.84
C ALA A 124 -28.80 3.66 11.15
N ALA A 125 -27.79 4.41 11.54
CA ALA A 125 -27.33 5.56 10.78
C ALA A 125 -26.79 5.11 9.40
N PRO A 126 -26.93 5.92 8.32
CA PRO A 126 -26.48 5.56 7.00
C PRO A 126 -24.96 5.36 6.98
N THR A 127 -24.54 4.16 6.59
CA THR A 127 -23.13 3.78 6.44
C THR A 127 -22.47 4.58 5.32
N GLU A 128 -21.32 5.16 5.65
CA GLU A 128 -20.45 5.83 4.68
C GLU A 128 -20.04 4.90 3.53
N THR A 129 -19.90 5.46 2.35
CA THR A 129 -19.53 4.77 1.11
C THR A 129 -18.19 4.05 1.26
N ASP A 130 -18.15 2.77 0.90
CA ASP A 130 -16.95 1.93 0.94
C ASP A 130 -15.84 2.49 0.04
N ALA A 131 -14.76 2.90 0.65
CA ALA A 131 -13.60 3.49 -0.01
C ALA A 131 -12.51 2.48 -0.35
N GLY A 132 -12.80 1.22 -0.59
CA GLY A 132 -11.83 0.18 -1.01
C GLY A 132 -10.53 0.12 -0.19
N THR A 133 -9.86 -1.00 -0.12
CA THR A 133 -8.67 -1.18 0.74
C THR A 133 -7.34 -1.23 0.00
N VAL A 134 -7.34 -1.57 -1.28
CA VAL A 134 -6.08 -1.76 -2.02
C VAL A 134 -5.75 -0.56 -2.88
N VAL A 135 -6.75 0.02 -3.52
CA VAL A 135 -6.54 1.13 -4.46
C VAL A 135 -7.80 2.01 -4.49
N GLY A 136 -7.84 3.05 -3.67
CA GLY A 136 -8.87 4.10 -3.69
C GLY A 136 -10.32 3.66 -3.44
N ALA A 137 -11.25 4.59 -3.50
CA ALA A 137 -12.68 4.37 -3.24
C ALA A 137 -13.39 3.67 -4.40
N MET A 138 -14.08 2.56 -4.12
CA MET A 138 -15.06 2.01 -5.07
C MET A 138 -16.36 2.80 -4.94
N GLN A 139 -16.61 3.69 -5.88
CA GLN A 139 -17.93 4.31 -6.01
C GLN A 139 -18.89 3.32 -6.65
N SER A 140 -19.75 2.72 -5.86
CA SER A 140 -20.88 1.94 -6.34
C SER A 140 -22.08 2.87 -6.61
N SER A 141 -22.03 3.70 -7.64
CA SER A 141 -23.24 4.37 -8.11
C SER A 141 -23.71 3.72 -9.38
N ASN A 142 -24.90 3.15 -9.35
CA ASN A 142 -25.65 2.73 -10.54
C ASN A 142 -26.33 3.92 -11.24
N ALA A 143 -25.95 5.15 -10.90
CA ALA A 143 -26.46 6.33 -11.59
C ALA A 143 -25.82 6.40 -12.97
N VAL A 144 -26.58 6.14 -14.00
CA VAL A 144 -26.24 6.50 -15.37
C VAL A 144 -26.25 8.03 -15.42
N HIS A 145 -25.10 8.66 -15.21
CA HIS A 145 -24.95 10.07 -15.45
C HIS A 145 -25.00 10.30 -16.94
N THR A 146 -26.17 10.69 -17.45
CA THR A 146 -26.28 11.27 -18.76
C THR A 146 -25.63 12.64 -18.68
N GLU A 147 -24.43 12.78 -19.23
CA GLU A 147 -23.78 14.09 -19.34
C GLU A 147 -24.65 14.98 -20.20
N GLN A 148 -25.20 16.04 -19.60
CA GLN A 148 -25.95 17.06 -20.33
C GLN A 148 -25.02 18.19 -20.77
N ALA A 149 -25.24 18.68 -22.00
CA ALA A 149 -24.54 19.83 -22.51
C ALA A 149 -24.96 21.08 -21.73
N ILE A 150 -24.02 21.66 -20.98
CA ILE A 150 -24.24 22.86 -20.17
C ILE A 150 -23.83 24.08 -20.99
N ALA A 151 -24.65 25.14 -20.98
CA ALA A 151 -24.30 26.41 -21.60
C ALA A 151 -23.45 27.28 -20.65
N VAL A 152 -22.19 27.48 -20.98
CA VAL A 152 -21.28 28.38 -20.25
C VAL A 152 -20.68 29.34 -21.24
N GLY A 153 -20.83 30.64 -21.01
CA GLY A 153 -20.37 31.67 -21.96
C GLY A 153 -21.11 31.69 -23.30
N GLY A 154 -22.40 31.31 -23.32
CA GLY A 154 -23.22 31.31 -24.53
C GLY A 154 -23.03 30.08 -25.45
N VAL A 155 -22.10 29.16 -25.12
CA VAL A 155 -21.82 27.96 -25.92
C VAL A 155 -22.30 26.71 -25.19
N LYS A 156 -23.18 25.93 -25.83
CA LYS A 156 -23.63 24.62 -25.35
C LYS A 156 -22.58 23.59 -25.71
N ALA A 157 -21.92 22.99 -24.72
CA ALA A 157 -20.96 21.91 -24.93
C ALA A 157 -20.87 21.00 -23.69
N MET A 158 -20.61 19.73 -23.91
CA MET A 158 -20.38 18.74 -22.85
C MET A 158 -19.04 19.00 -22.15
N PRO A 159 -18.89 18.65 -20.87
CA PRO A 159 -17.63 18.81 -20.12
C PRO A 159 -16.41 18.23 -20.82
N ALA A 160 -16.54 17.04 -21.42
CA ALA A 160 -15.49 16.39 -22.20
C ALA A 160 -15.06 17.18 -23.43
N VAL A 161 -16.00 17.84 -24.12
CA VAL A 161 -15.75 18.69 -25.30
C VAL A 161 -14.98 19.96 -24.90
N ARG A 162 -15.33 20.56 -23.75
CA ARG A 162 -14.61 21.73 -23.20
C ARG A 162 -13.18 21.39 -22.81
N ALA A 163 -12.98 20.21 -22.19
CA ALA A 163 -11.65 19.75 -21.83
C ALA A 163 -10.76 19.53 -23.07
N MET A 164 -11.34 18.97 -24.15
CA MET A 164 -10.63 18.79 -25.41
C MET A 164 -10.33 20.12 -26.10
N ALA A 165 -11.27 21.07 -26.16
CA ALA A 165 -11.05 22.38 -26.71
C ALA A 165 -9.92 23.14 -25.98
N LYS A 166 -9.90 23.04 -24.64
CA LYS A 166 -8.82 23.59 -23.81
C LYS A 166 -7.47 22.96 -24.14
N LYS A 167 -7.45 21.61 -24.32
CA LYS A 167 -6.22 20.85 -24.65
C LYS A 167 -5.67 21.19 -26.03
N LEU A 168 -6.57 21.43 -27.01
CA LEU A 168 -6.20 21.79 -28.40
C LEU A 168 -6.08 23.29 -28.64
N GLY A 169 -6.30 24.12 -27.61
CA GLY A 169 -6.24 25.56 -27.72
C GLY A 169 -7.34 26.17 -28.61
N VAL A 170 -8.50 25.52 -28.74
CA VAL A 170 -9.60 25.92 -29.58
C VAL A 170 -10.63 26.76 -28.81
N ASP A 171 -10.96 27.94 -29.30
CA ASP A 171 -12.01 28.77 -28.71
C ASP A 171 -13.40 28.31 -29.18
N LEU A 172 -14.17 27.73 -28.23
CA LEU A 172 -15.49 27.17 -28.48
C LEU A 172 -16.52 28.18 -28.99
N THR A 173 -16.33 29.49 -28.76
CA THR A 173 -17.23 30.53 -29.25
C THR A 173 -17.14 30.70 -30.76
N ARG A 174 -16.05 30.27 -31.37
CA ARG A 174 -15.76 30.37 -32.81
C ARG A 174 -15.99 29.06 -33.56
N VAL A 175 -16.34 27.98 -32.84
CA VAL A 175 -16.58 26.65 -33.41
C VAL A 175 -18.04 26.55 -33.86
N ARG A 176 -18.28 26.16 -35.11
CA ARG A 176 -19.62 25.89 -35.59
C ARG A 176 -20.18 24.64 -34.99
N ALA A 177 -21.22 24.76 -34.17
CA ALA A 177 -21.90 23.65 -33.53
C ALA A 177 -22.68 22.82 -34.54
N THR A 178 -22.46 21.51 -34.59
CA THR A 178 -23.20 20.54 -35.43
C THR A 178 -24.05 19.56 -34.65
N GLY A 179 -23.95 19.58 -33.32
CA GLY A 179 -24.71 18.68 -32.44
C GLY A 179 -26.17 19.09 -32.26
N GLY A 180 -26.97 18.16 -31.74
CA GLY A 180 -28.37 18.42 -31.41
C GLY A 180 -28.51 19.60 -30.43
N ASP A 181 -29.60 20.36 -30.55
CA ASP A 181 -29.86 21.56 -29.76
C ASP A 181 -28.78 22.65 -29.82
N GLY A 182 -27.98 22.68 -30.88
CA GLY A 182 -26.92 23.66 -31.04
C GLY A 182 -25.70 23.45 -30.16
N ALA A 183 -25.46 22.22 -29.72
CA ALA A 183 -24.30 21.89 -28.93
C ALA A 183 -23.06 21.65 -29.81
N VAL A 184 -21.90 22.10 -29.33
CA VAL A 184 -20.59 21.82 -29.95
C VAL A 184 -20.19 20.37 -29.61
N THR A 185 -19.84 19.60 -30.67
CA THR A 185 -19.41 18.20 -30.53
C THR A 185 -17.89 18.09 -30.48
N MET A 186 -17.40 16.91 -30.10
CA MET A 186 -15.97 16.58 -30.09
C MET A 186 -15.35 16.64 -31.49
N GLN A 187 -16.15 16.35 -32.51
CA GLN A 187 -15.74 16.37 -33.92
C GLN A 187 -15.56 17.80 -34.42
N ASP A 188 -16.45 18.72 -34.02
CA ASP A 188 -16.37 20.14 -34.36
C ASP A 188 -15.07 20.77 -33.81
N VAL A 189 -14.69 20.41 -32.59
CA VAL A 189 -13.44 20.87 -31.94
C VAL A 189 -12.23 20.33 -32.69
N LYS A 190 -12.21 19.07 -33.08
CA LYS A 190 -11.11 18.47 -33.85
C LYS A 190 -11.00 19.12 -35.24
N GLN A 191 -12.12 19.36 -35.90
CA GLN A 191 -12.16 20.02 -37.21
C GLN A 191 -11.64 21.45 -37.10
N ALA A 192 -12.10 22.22 -36.13
CA ALA A 192 -11.62 23.59 -35.89
C ALA A 192 -10.12 23.65 -35.54
N ALA A 193 -9.59 22.66 -34.86
CA ALA A 193 -8.16 22.53 -34.61
C ALA A 193 -7.36 22.21 -35.88
N ALA A 194 -7.91 21.40 -36.78
CA ALA A 194 -7.31 21.05 -38.08
C ALA A 194 -7.35 22.21 -39.08
N ASP A 195 -8.45 22.98 -39.06
CA ASP A 195 -8.64 24.14 -39.96
C ASP A 195 -7.88 25.40 -39.52
N GLY A 196 -7.06 25.31 -38.48
CA GLY A 196 -6.17 26.39 -38.05
C GLY A 196 -6.88 27.59 -37.43
N THR A 197 -8.13 27.47 -36.99
CA THR A 197 -8.83 28.46 -36.18
C THR A 197 -8.30 28.47 -34.74
N ALA A 198 -6.97 28.63 -34.61
CA ALA A 198 -6.32 28.73 -33.31
C ALA A 198 -6.58 30.09 -32.67
N PRO A 199 -6.63 30.16 -31.37
CA PRO A 199 -6.94 31.38 -30.65
C PRO A 199 -5.77 32.30 -30.65
N VAL A 200 -6.08 33.55 -30.78
CA VAL A 200 -5.15 34.54 -30.34
C VAL A 200 -5.62 35.07 -28.98
N GLY A 201 -4.86 34.80 -28.01
CA GLY A 201 -4.88 35.49 -26.73
C GLY A 201 -3.59 36.25 -26.57
N GLY A 202 -3.49 37.39 -27.04
CA GLY A 202 -3.16 38.68 -26.53
C GLY A 202 -1.72 38.97 -26.08
N ALA A 203 -1.26 40.05 -26.53
CA ALA A 203 -0.24 40.98 -26.08
C ALA A 203 1.14 40.87 -26.74
N SER A 204 1.30 41.74 -27.68
CA SER A 204 2.54 42.15 -28.31
C SER A 204 3.58 42.67 -27.32
N ALA A 205 4.82 42.28 -27.55
CA ALA A 205 5.98 43.13 -27.26
C ALA A 205 7.09 42.82 -28.28
N PRO A 206 7.92 43.77 -28.63
CA PRO A 206 8.55 43.84 -29.93
C PRO A 206 9.87 43.06 -30.01
N THR A 207 10.13 42.64 -31.23
CA THR A 207 11.38 42.11 -31.76
C THR A 207 12.57 43.03 -31.47
N LEU A 208 13.63 42.51 -30.89
CA LEU A 208 14.98 42.98 -31.13
C LEU A 208 15.91 41.78 -31.34
N SER A 209 16.39 41.69 -32.54
CA SER A 209 17.47 40.80 -32.96
C SER A 209 18.79 41.25 -32.34
N HIS A 210 19.51 40.37 -31.67
CA HIS A 210 20.96 40.43 -31.64
C HIS A 210 21.57 39.05 -31.59
N ARG A 211 22.33 38.77 -32.60
CA ARG A 211 23.29 37.70 -32.79
C ARG A 211 24.46 37.92 -31.83
N ALA A 212 24.75 36.97 -30.98
CA ALA A 212 26.05 36.86 -30.32
C ALA A 212 26.43 35.41 -30.09
N VAL A 213 27.66 35.15 -30.36
CA VAL A 213 28.43 33.93 -30.43
C VAL A 213 28.69 33.37 -29.05
N GLY A 214 28.62 32.06 -28.92
CA GLY A 214 29.37 31.14 -28.12
C GLY A 214 29.75 31.52 -26.67
N ALA A 215 29.14 30.84 -25.73
CA ALA A 215 29.79 30.41 -24.52
C ALA A 215 29.03 29.16 -24.00
N GLU A 216 29.75 28.08 -23.88
CA GLU A 216 29.32 26.82 -23.33
C GLU A 216 28.91 27.04 -21.86
N ALA A 217 27.63 26.83 -21.53
CA ALA A 217 27.14 26.89 -20.16
C ALA A 217 27.35 25.52 -19.49
N PRO A 218 27.74 25.49 -18.20
CA PRO A 218 27.86 24.25 -17.45
C PRO A 218 26.49 23.56 -17.35
N PRO A 219 26.45 22.22 -17.23
CA PRO A 219 25.20 21.48 -17.19
C PRO A 219 24.34 21.96 -16.01
N ALA A 220 23.12 22.39 -16.31
CA ALA A 220 22.15 22.81 -15.33
C ALA A 220 21.89 21.66 -14.34
N ALA A 221 22.09 21.93 -13.07
CA ALA A 221 21.70 21.02 -11.99
C ALA A 221 20.23 20.62 -12.17
N ALA A 222 19.96 19.33 -12.14
CA ALA A 222 18.61 18.79 -12.18
C ALA A 222 17.78 19.45 -11.06
N PRO A 223 16.53 19.90 -11.36
CA PRO A 223 15.68 20.44 -10.31
C PRO A 223 15.47 19.41 -9.23
N PRO A 224 15.46 19.79 -7.93
CA PRO A 224 15.21 18.86 -6.84
C PRO A 224 13.85 18.19 -7.10
N ALA A 225 13.83 16.87 -7.01
CA ALA A 225 12.62 16.07 -7.13
C ALA A 225 11.59 16.60 -6.11
N GLN A 226 10.58 17.32 -6.61
CA GLN A 226 9.48 17.77 -5.77
C GLN A 226 8.76 16.52 -5.27
N ARG A 227 8.91 16.22 -3.97
CA ARG A 227 8.05 15.27 -3.28
C ARG A 227 6.63 15.74 -3.46
N THR A 228 5.84 15.03 -4.26
CA THR A 228 4.42 15.28 -4.39
C THR A 228 3.81 15.10 -3.01
N ALA A 229 3.37 16.20 -2.41
CA ALA A 229 2.62 16.13 -1.17
C ALA A 229 1.43 15.19 -1.39
N LEU A 230 1.31 14.17 -0.55
CA LEU A 230 0.12 13.33 -0.49
C LEU A 230 -1.08 14.26 -0.42
N SER A 231 -2.04 14.05 -1.30
CA SER A 231 -3.25 14.85 -1.36
C SER A 231 -3.92 14.86 0.02
N ALA A 232 -3.87 15.98 0.72
CA ALA A 232 -4.55 16.22 1.99
C ALA A 232 -6.08 16.12 1.89
N SER A 233 -6.62 15.81 0.71
CA SER A 233 -8.04 15.82 0.39
C SER A 233 -8.67 14.43 0.26
N GLY A 234 -7.98 13.34 0.66
CA GLY A 234 -8.58 11.99 0.62
C GLY A 234 -9.01 11.51 -0.79
N LYS A 235 -8.48 12.13 -1.85
CA LYS A 235 -8.78 11.70 -3.22
C LYS A 235 -8.14 10.35 -3.49
N PRO A 236 -8.81 9.48 -4.27
CA PRO A 236 -8.29 8.17 -4.61
C PRO A 236 -6.88 8.27 -5.22
N MET A 237 -6.01 7.35 -4.83
CA MET A 237 -4.65 7.25 -5.36
C MET A 237 -4.67 7.23 -6.89
N ARG A 238 -3.76 7.96 -7.50
CA ARG A 238 -3.68 8.04 -8.96
C ARG A 238 -3.34 6.67 -9.54
N THR A 239 -4.00 6.31 -10.62
CA THR A 239 -3.72 5.10 -11.42
C THR A 239 -2.36 5.14 -12.14
N GLN A 240 -1.67 6.27 -12.09
CA GLN A 240 -0.32 6.42 -12.62
C GLN A 240 0.65 6.58 -11.46
N PRO A 241 1.70 5.76 -11.40
CA PRO A 241 2.81 6.02 -10.50
C PRO A 241 3.37 7.43 -10.78
N PRO A 242 3.83 8.16 -9.74
CA PRO A 242 4.36 9.50 -9.91
C PRO A 242 5.48 9.46 -10.94
N GLY A 243 5.39 10.36 -11.90
CA GLY A 243 6.21 10.62 -13.06
C GLY A 243 7.59 9.95 -13.12
N VAL A 244 7.61 8.65 -13.36
CA VAL A 244 8.85 7.96 -13.71
C VAL A 244 9.19 8.34 -15.14
N SER A 245 10.24 9.14 -15.34
CA SER A 245 10.77 9.40 -16.66
C SER A 245 11.45 8.13 -17.18
N VAL A 246 11.02 7.66 -18.34
CA VAL A 246 11.64 6.50 -18.98
C VAL A 246 13.02 6.91 -19.49
N SER A 247 14.07 6.54 -18.74
CA SER A 247 15.45 6.89 -19.07
C SER A 247 16.18 5.79 -19.85
N GLY A 248 15.64 4.56 -19.88
CA GLY A 248 16.33 3.38 -20.44
C GLY A 248 17.53 2.91 -19.62
N GLN A 249 17.81 3.52 -18.47
CA GLN A 249 18.88 3.13 -17.57
C GLN A 249 18.36 2.23 -16.45
N PRO A 250 19.17 1.29 -15.92
CA PRO A 250 18.82 0.50 -14.75
C PRO A 250 18.54 1.41 -13.55
N GLU A 251 17.37 1.22 -12.90
CA GLU A 251 17.00 1.90 -11.68
C GLU A 251 17.16 0.94 -10.50
N GLN A 252 17.90 1.35 -9.48
CA GLN A 252 18.03 0.59 -8.25
C GLN A 252 16.78 0.78 -7.38
N LEU A 253 16.07 -0.31 -7.07
CA LEU A 253 14.95 -0.28 -6.13
C LEU A 253 15.45 0.07 -4.73
N LYS A 254 14.77 1.01 -4.07
CA LYS A 254 15.09 1.49 -2.71
C LYS A 254 13.89 1.32 -1.77
N GLY A 255 14.15 1.38 -0.46
CA GLY A 255 13.13 1.40 0.58
C GLY A 255 12.11 0.27 0.46
N VAL A 256 10.83 0.60 0.57
CA VAL A 256 9.69 -0.35 0.56
C VAL A 256 9.66 -1.23 -0.69
N ARG A 257 9.93 -0.68 -1.89
CA ARG A 257 9.95 -1.47 -3.15
C ARG A 257 11.04 -2.53 -3.16
N ARG A 258 12.21 -2.21 -2.61
CA ARG A 258 13.31 -3.17 -2.48
C ARG A 258 12.94 -4.28 -1.50
N ASN A 259 12.36 -3.93 -0.33
CA ASN A 259 11.89 -4.92 0.63
C ASN A 259 10.80 -5.81 0.02
N MET A 260 9.83 -5.24 -0.68
CA MET A 260 8.82 -5.99 -1.41
C MET A 260 9.44 -7.01 -2.37
N ALA A 261 10.43 -6.60 -3.16
CA ALA A 261 11.10 -7.51 -4.11
C ALA A 261 11.74 -8.71 -3.40
N ARG A 262 12.38 -8.51 -2.24
CA ARG A 262 12.98 -9.58 -1.42
C ARG A 262 11.92 -10.50 -0.82
N VAL A 263 10.90 -9.92 -0.18
CA VAL A 263 9.81 -10.69 0.45
C VAL A 263 9.10 -11.55 -0.59
N MET A 264 8.83 -11.01 -1.78
CA MET A 264 8.19 -11.77 -2.85
C MET A 264 9.08 -12.88 -3.40
N ALA A 265 10.39 -12.63 -3.55
CA ALA A 265 11.35 -13.64 -3.99
C ALA A 265 11.47 -14.78 -2.95
N ASP A 266 11.57 -14.43 -1.66
CA ASP A 266 11.63 -15.41 -0.56
C ASP A 266 10.34 -16.24 -0.47
N ALA A 267 9.20 -15.59 -0.57
CA ALA A 267 7.90 -16.25 -0.58
C ALA A 267 7.78 -17.24 -1.76
N HIS A 268 8.21 -16.84 -2.95
CA HIS A 268 8.19 -17.72 -4.13
C HIS A 268 9.09 -18.95 -3.96
N ALA A 269 10.24 -18.80 -3.30
CA ALA A 269 11.17 -19.90 -3.04
C ALA A 269 10.65 -20.89 -1.96
N LYS A 270 9.81 -20.40 -1.02
CA LYS A 270 9.39 -21.16 0.16
C LYS A 270 7.96 -21.71 0.11
N VAL A 271 7.15 -21.31 -0.85
CA VAL A 271 5.72 -21.67 -0.92
C VAL A 271 5.45 -22.53 -2.15
N VAL A 272 4.58 -23.54 -2.01
CA VAL A 272 4.02 -24.28 -3.15
C VAL A 272 2.59 -23.78 -3.41
N PRO A 273 2.41 -22.74 -4.21
CA PRO A 273 1.15 -22.06 -4.33
C PRO A 273 0.16 -22.85 -5.21
N THR A 274 -1.07 -22.94 -4.74
CA THR A 274 -2.21 -23.43 -5.53
C THR A 274 -3.36 -22.46 -5.35
N THR A 275 -4.08 -22.16 -6.44
CA THR A 275 -5.18 -21.18 -6.43
C THR A 275 -6.48 -21.82 -6.88
N LEU A 276 -7.54 -21.57 -6.12
CA LEU A 276 -8.93 -21.84 -6.51
C LEU A 276 -9.65 -20.50 -6.70
N SER A 277 -10.49 -20.43 -7.72
CA SER A 277 -11.23 -19.20 -8.03
C SER A 277 -12.68 -19.51 -8.36
N ASP A 278 -13.59 -18.65 -7.89
CA ASP A 278 -15.02 -18.72 -8.18
C ASP A 278 -15.66 -17.33 -8.00
N ASP A 279 -16.92 -17.19 -8.42
CA ASP A 279 -17.69 -15.95 -8.32
C ASP A 279 -18.65 -16.02 -7.12
N ALA A 280 -18.63 -15.01 -6.25
CA ALA A 280 -19.65 -14.82 -5.23
C ALA A 280 -20.80 -13.99 -5.79
N ASP A 281 -22.00 -14.53 -5.79
CA ASP A 281 -23.22 -13.80 -6.15
C ASP A 281 -23.64 -12.90 -4.99
N VAL A 282 -23.58 -11.59 -5.20
CA VAL A 282 -23.93 -10.57 -4.22
C VAL A 282 -25.14 -9.75 -4.65
N HIS A 283 -25.99 -10.33 -5.51
CA HIS A 283 -27.19 -9.67 -6.02
C HIS A 283 -28.16 -9.27 -4.91
N ALA A 284 -28.22 -10.06 -3.85
CA ALA A 284 -29.08 -9.79 -2.69
C ALA A 284 -28.63 -8.59 -1.83
N TRP A 285 -27.44 -8.01 -2.10
CA TRP A 285 -26.97 -6.89 -1.30
C TRP A 285 -27.77 -5.62 -1.55
N THR A 286 -28.16 -4.95 -0.47
CA THR A 286 -28.75 -3.62 -0.55
C THR A 286 -27.71 -2.58 -0.97
N PRO A 287 -28.11 -1.47 -1.63
CA PRO A 287 -27.21 -0.35 -1.90
C PRO A 287 -26.58 0.18 -0.60
N GLY A 288 -25.28 0.48 -0.64
CA GLY A 288 -24.55 1.00 0.53
C GLY A 288 -23.86 -0.05 1.39
N ASN A 289 -23.96 -1.35 1.05
CA ASN A 289 -23.19 -2.38 1.75
C ASN A 289 -21.66 -2.12 1.62
N ASP A 290 -20.98 -2.21 2.76
CA ASP A 290 -19.53 -2.11 2.85
C ASP A 290 -18.86 -3.38 2.30
N MET A 291 -18.35 -3.32 1.07
CA MET A 291 -17.71 -4.48 0.42
C MET A 291 -16.54 -5.02 1.24
N THR A 292 -15.69 -4.16 1.77
CA THR A 292 -14.50 -4.61 2.51
C THR A 292 -14.88 -5.21 3.87
N GLY A 293 -15.81 -4.59 4.57
CA GLY A 293 -16.36 -5.15 5.80
C GLY A 293 -17.01 -6.51 5.57
N ARG A 294 -17.74 -6.68 4.46
CA ARG A 294 -18.33 -7.96 4.07
C ARG A 294 -17.29 -9.03 3.73
N LEU A 295 -16.22 -8.65 3.03
CA LEU A 295 -15.10 -9.56 2.75
C LEU A 295 -14.39 -9.99 4.05
N VAL A 296 -14.13 -9.07 4.96
CA VAL A 296 -13.54 -9.38 6.28
C VAL A 296 -14.42 -10.35 7.05
N ARG A 297 -15.73 -10.10 7.12
CA ARG A 297 -16.69 -11.00 7.78
C ARG A 297 -16.68 -12.40 7.15
N ALA A 298 -16.72 -12.46 5.84
CA ALA A 298 -16.71 -13.72 5.11
C ALA A 298 -15.41 -14.52 5.36
N ILE A 299 -14.25 -13.84 5.40
CA ILE A 299 -12.97 -14.47 5.75
C ILE A 299 -13.01 -15.05 7.17
N VAL A 300 -13.50 -14.29 8.13
CA VAL A 300 -13.66 -14.76 9.51
C VAL A 300 -14.55 -15.99 9.59
N ARG A 301 -15.68 -16.00 8.88
CA ARG A 301 -16.58 -17.17 8.81
C ARG A 301 -15.90 -18.37 8.17
N ALA A 302 -15.20 -18.15 7.07
CA ALA A 302 -14.46 -19.21 6.38
C ALA A 302 -13.33 -19.80 7.25
N CYS A 303 -12.59 -18.94 7.98
CA CYS A 303 -11.56 -19.36 8.94
C CYS A 303 -12.15 -20.23 10.07
N LYS A 304 -13.33 -19.88 10.58
CA LYS A 304 -14.05 -20.68 11.58
C LYS A 304 -14.51 -22.03 11.02
N THR A 305 -14.91 -22.08 9.76
CA THR A 305 -15.34 -23.31 9.07
C THR A 305 -14.16 -24.21 8.72
N VAL A 306 -13.03 -23.63 8.33
CA VAL A 306 -11.81 -24.36 7.94
C VAL A 306 -10.60 -23.73 8.63
N PRO A 307 -10.35 -24.06 9.90
CA PRO A 307 -9.24 -23.49 10.69
C PRO A 307 -7.85 -23.73 10.08
N ALA A 308 -7.70 -24.75 9.25
CA ALA A 308 -6.47 -25.04 8.52
C ALA A 308 -5.97 -23.89 7.64
N MET A 309 -6.88 -23.02 7.15
CA MET A 309 -6.56 -21.88 6.33
C MET A 309 -6.19 -20.62 7.15
N ASN A 310 -6.45 -20.64 8.47
CA ASN A 310 -6.06 -19.59 9.42
C ASN A 310 -4.88 -20.07 10.26
N ALA A 311 -3.74 -20.25 9.64
CA ALA A 311 -2.60 -20.92 10.26
C ALA A 311 -1.26 -20.33 9.79
N TRP A 312 -0.23 -20.60 10.57
CA TRP A 312 1.16 -20.44 10.16
C TRP A 312 1.78 -21.80 9.88
N PHE A 313 2.64 -21.83 8.89
CA PHE A 313 3.38 -23.02 8.49
C PHE A 313 4.89 -22.76 8.52
N ASP A 314 5.60 -23.58 9.31
CA ASP A 314 7.06 -23.63 9.33
C ASP A 314 7.52 -24.75 8.38
N GLY A 315 8.03 -24.38 7.22
CA GLY A 315 8.45 -25.33 6.19
C GLY A 315 9.72 -26.10 6.55
N ASP A 316 10.55 -25.58 7.45
CA ASP A 316 11.79 -26.26 7.89
C ASP A 316 11.49 -27.35 8.91
N LYS A 317 10.55 -27.07 9.82
CA LYS A 317 10.11 -28.03 10.84
C LYS A 317 8.93 -28.90 10.40
N LEU A 318 8.32 -28.59 9.26
CA LEU A 318 7.08 -29.21 8.76
C LEU A 318 5.95 -29.16 9.81
N THR A 319 5.81 -28.03 10.49
CA THR A 319 4.80 -27.83 11.53
C THR A 319 3.81 -26.75 11.13
N ARG A 320 2.54 -26.95 11.47
CA ARG A 320 1.45 -25.99 11.25
C ARG A 320 0.85 -25.57 12.59
N THR A 321 0.77 -24.27 12.83
CA THR A 321 0.15 -23.67 14.02
C THR A 321 -1.20 -23.06 13.63
N LEU A 322 -2.29 -23.58 14.17
CA LEU A 322 -3.64 -23.05 13.99
C LEU A 322 -3.86 -21.90 14.97
N HIS A 323 -4.42 -20.79 14.48
CA HIS A 323 -4.68 -19.61 15.31
C HIS A 323 -6.14 -19.56 15.77
N PRO A 324 -6.39 -19.29 17.07
CA PRO A 324 -7.75 -19.20 17.62
C PRO A 324 -8.46 -17.92 17.16
N HIS A 325 -7.72 -16.84 16.94
CA HIS A 325 -8.21 -15.56 16.43
C HIS A 325 -7.84 -15.36 14.98
N VAL A 326 -8.53 -14.46 14.30
CA VAL A 326 -8.29 -14.14 12.90
C VAL A 326 -7.70 -12.73 12.80
N ASP A 327 -6.41 -12.66 12.49
CA ASP A 327 -5.70 -11.43 12.19
C ASP A 327 -5.54 -11.32 10.68
N ILE A 328 -6.16 -10.31 10.05
CA ILE A 328 -6.18 -10.19 8.60
C ILE A 328 -5.18 -9.15 8.15
N GLY A 329 -4.16 -9.57 7.38
CA GLY A 329 -3.26 -8.66 6.67
C GLY A 329 -3.97 -8.01 5.49
N ILE A 330 -4.18 -6.71 5.52
CA ILE A 330 -4.87 -5.98 4.46
C ILE A 330 -3.85 -5.33 3.54
N ALA A 331 -3.81 -5.75 2.28
CA ALA A 331 -2.90 -5.18 1.30
C ALA A 331 -3.30 -3.73 0.95
N VAL A 332 -2.39 -2.78 1.16
CA VAL A 332 -2.55 -1.36 0.83
C VAL A 332 -1.43 -0.96 -0.15
N ASP A 333 -1.82 -0.61 -1.37
CA ASP A 333 -0.90 -0.12 -2.38
C ASP A 333 -0.66 1.38 -2.22
N THR A 334 0.61 1.79 -2.24
CA THR A 334 1.03 3.18 -2.13
C THR A 334 2.05 3.52 -3.21
N ASP A 335 2.31 4.80 -3.41
CA ASP A 335 3.35 5.25 -4.36
C ASP A 335 4.75 4.71 -4.01
N ASP A 336 5.01 4.44 -2.73
CA ASP A 336 6.29 3.90 -2.24
C ASP A 336 6.38 2.37 -2.36
N GLY A 337 5.26 1.67 -2.52
CA GLY A 337 5.16 0.22 -2.60
C GLY A 337 3.99 -0.35 -1.81
N LEU A 338 4.03 -1.66 -1.57
CA LEU A 338 2.96 -2.41 -0.92
C LEU A 338 3.20 -2.52 0.59
N PHE A 339 2.20 -2.12 1.38
CA PHE A 339 2.12 -2.37 2.81
C PHE A 339 1.02 -3.37 3.12
N VAL A 340 1.21 -4.18 4.17
CA VAL A 340 0.21 -5.16 4.61
C VAL A 340 -0.01 -5.02 6.12
N PRO A 341 -0.75 -3.98 6.56
CA PRO A 341 -1.12 -3.83 7.96
C PRO A 341 -2.07 -4.93 8.41
N ALA A 342 -1.96 -5.31 9.69
CA ALA A 342 -2.76 -6.34 10.32
C ALA A 342 -4.01 -5.77 11.00
N LEU A 343 -5.18 -6.14 10.51
CA LEU A 343 -6.44 -5.98 11.23
C LEU A 343 -6.53 -7.05 12.30
N ARG A 344 -6.25 -6.69 13.55
CA ARG A 344 -6.19 -7.61 14.69
C ARG A 344 -7.57 -8.05 15.16
N ASN A 345 -7.66 -9.32 15.55
CA ASN A 345 -8.85 -9.92 16.13
C ASN A 345 -10.13 -9.61 15.34
N ALA A 346 -10.06 -9.73 14.02
CA ALA A 346 -11.19 -9.43 13.13
C ALA A 346 -12.45 -10.23 13.47
N ASP A 347 -12.28 -11.40 14.13
CA ASP A 347 -13.34 -12.28 14.60
C ASP A 347 -14.11 -11.77 15.83
N LEU A 348 -13.57 -10.75 16.52
CA LEU A 348 -14.18 -10.09 17.69
C LEU A 348 -14.76 -8.70 17.33
N LEU A 349 -14.50 -8.18 16.13
CA LEU A 349 -14.98 -6.87 15.72
C LEU A 349 -16.38 -6.95 15.11
N GLU A 350 -17.20 -5.97 15.46
CA GLU A 350 -18.45 -5.69 14.75
C GLU A 350 -18.20 -4.91 13.45
N ALA A 351 -19.19 -4.83 12.58
CA ALA A 351 -19.05 -4.19 11.25
C ALA A 351 -18.54 -2.73 11.33
N GLY A 352 -19.02 -1.94 12.28
CA GLY A 352 -18.53 -0.58 12.53
C GLY A 352 -17.07 -0.55 12.95
N GLY A 353 -16.67 -1.41 13.89
CA GLY A 353 -15.30 -1.52 14.38
C GLY A 353 -14.31 -2.00 13.30
N VAL A 354 -14.77 -2.88 12.39
CA VAL A 354 -13.98 -3.28 11.20
C VAL A 354 -13.69 -2.06 10.33
N ARG A 355 -14.72 -1.26 10.00
CA ARG A 355 -14.56 -0.08 9.13
C ARG A 355 -13.65 0.98 9.77
N GLU A 356 -13.85 1.28 11.05
CA GLU A 356 -12.99 2.21 11.79
C GLU A 356 -11.52 1.77 11.79
N SER A 357 -11.28 0.49 12.09
CA SER A 357 -9.93 -0.08 12.11
C SER A 357 -9.26 -0.01 10.75
N ILE A 358 -9.98 -0.32 9.66
CA ILE A 358 -9.47 -0.21 8.29
C ILE A 358 -9.11 1.24 7.96
N ASN A 359 -9.97 2.19 8.29
CA ASN A 359 -9.73 3.62 8.04
C ASN A 359 -8.52 4.12 8.84
N ARG A 360 -8.39 3.69 10.11
CA ARG A 360 -7.22 4.00 10.94
C ARG A 360 -5.92 3.46 10.32
N LEU A 361 -5.89 2.17 9.97
CA LEU A 361 -4.72 1.53 9.37
C LEU A 361 -4.31 2.22 8.06
N ARG A 362 -5.30 2.56 7.22
CA ARG A 362 -5.05 3.29 5.98
C ARG A 362 -4.43 4.67 6.24
N ALA A 363 -5.02 5.44 7.16
CA ALA A 363 -4.48 6.76 7.51
C ALA A 363 -3.06 6.68 8.08
N GLN A 364 -2.76 5.66 8.88
CA GLN A 364 -1.41 5.42 9.40
C GLN A 364 -0.40 5.03 8.31
N VAL A 365 -0.81 4.22 7.33
CA VAL A 365 0.04 3.88 6.18
C VAL A 365 0.31 5.11 5.31
N GLU A 366 -0.73 5.88 4.97
CA GLU A 366 -0.62 7.10 4.17
C GLU A 366 0.22 8.16 4.90
N GLY A 367 0.05 8.30 6.22
CA GLY A 367 0.81 9.20 7.09
C GLY A 367 2.20 8.68 7.47
N ARG A 368 2.60 7.46 7.04
CA ARG A 368 3.85 6.79 7.42
C ARG A 368 4.07 6.72 8.94
N SER A 369 2.99 6.61 9.70
CA SER A 369 2.99 6.54 11.16
C SER A 369 2.62 5.17 11.70
N ILE A 370 2.48 4.16 10.83
CA ILE A 370 2.10 2.81 11.24
C ILE A 370 3.22 2.15 12.03
N PRO A 371 2.94 1.62 13.23
CA PRO A 371 3.93 0.91 14.00
C PRO A 371 4.36 -0.39 13.29
N PRO A 372 5.64 -0.76 13.37
CA PRO A 372 6.14 -2.01 12.79
C PRO A 372 5.40 -3.27 13.28
N SER A 373 4.99 -3.29 14.53
CA SER A 373 4.19 -4.38 15.11
C SER A 373 2.84 -4.61 14.41
N GLU A 374 2.28 -3.59 13.77
CA GLU A 374 1.04 -3.71 12.98
C GLU A 374 1.28 -4.15 11.52
N LEU A 375 2.53 -4.26 11.09
CA LEU A 375 2.90 -4.76 9.75
C LEU A 375 3.25 -6.24 9.71
N THR A 376 3.18 -6.93 10.85
CA THR A 376 3.58 -8.35 10.99
C THR A 376 2.56 -9.14 11.78
N GLY A 377 2.66 -10.47 11.76
CA GLY A 377 1.90 -11.34 12.66
C GLY A 377 0.42 -11.52 12.32
N TYR A 378 -0.01 -11.19 11.11
CA TYR A 378 -1.33 -11.59 10.61
C TYR A 378 -1.37 -13.08 10.30
N THR A 379 -2.56 -13.68 10.32
CA THR A 379 -2.74 -15.14 10.18
C THR A 379 -3.25 -15.55 8.81
N ILE A 380 -3.90 -14.61 8.11
CA ILE A 380 -4.35 -14.71 6.71
C ILE A 380 -4.31 -13.33 6.07
N SER A 381 -4.25 -13.23 4.75
CA SER A 381 -4.20 -11.94 4.06
C SER A 381 -5.39 -11.72 3.14
N LEU A 382 -5.75 -10.44 2.92
CA LEU A 382 -6.74 -9.99 1.95
C LEU A 382 -6.11 -9.02 0.96
N SER A 383 -6.21 -9.33 -0.33
CA SER A 383 -5.88 -8.43 -1.45
C SER A 383 -7.16 -8.05 -2.21
N ASN A 384 -7.62 -6.82 -2.07
CA ASN A 384 -8.74 -6.29 -2.83
C ASN A 384 -8.22 -5.42 -3.98
N PHE A 385 -8.02 -6.01 -5.17
CA PHE A 385 -7.45 -5.35 -6.36
C PHE A 385 -8.53 -4.91 -7.36
N GLY A 386 -9.81 -5.11 -7.06
CA GLY A 386 -10.92 -4.94 -8.00
C GLY A 386 -11.25 -3.51 -8.41
N MET A 387 -10.58 -2.50 -7.84
CA MET A 387 -10.86 -1.10 -8.14
C MET A 387 -10.67 -0.74 -9.61
N PHE A 388 -9.54 -1.12 -10.21
CA PHE A 388 -9.21 -0.72 -11.58
C PHE A 388 -9.63 -1.74 -12.60
N ALA A 389 -9.16 -2.98 -12.45
CA ALA A 389 -9.38 -4.09 -13.35
C ALA A 389 -9.02 -5.42 -12.69
N GLY A 390 -9.28 -6.49 -13.37
CA GLY A 390 -8.95 -7.85 -12.93
C GLY A 390 -10.17 -8.61 -12.44
N ARG A 391 -10.25 -9.86 -12.87
CA ARG A 391 -11.32 -10.79 -12.49
C ARG A 391 -10.81 -11.75 -11.43
N TYR A 392 -9.74 -12.44 -11.72
CA TYR A 392 -9.08 -13.37 -10.82
C TYR A 392 -7.60 -13.06 -10.74
N ALA A 393 -6.97 -13.45 -9.66
CA ALA A 393 -5.54 -13.31 -9.44
C ALA A 393 -4.97 -14.57 -8.78
N THR A 394 -3.65 -14.74 -8.87
CA THR A 394 -2.89 -15.67 -8.06
C THR A 394 -1.99 -14.85 -7.15
N PRO A 395 -2.51 -14.34 -6.03
CA PRO A 395 -1.70 -13.53 -5.11
C PRO A 395 -0.64 -14.37 -4.43
N VAL A 396 0.47 -13.73 -4.06
CA VAL A 396 1.59 -14.38 -3.38
C VAL A 396 1.25 -14.63 -1.92
N VAL A 397 1.35 -15.88 -1.49
CA VAL A 397 1.27 -16.24 -0.06
C VAL A 397 2.60 -15.91 0.59
N VAL A 398 2.60 -15.04 1.59
CA VAL A 398 3.81 -14.64 2.31
C VAL A 398 3.93 -15.48 3.59
N PRO A 399 5.01 -16.27 3.74
CA PRO A 399 5.25 -17.01 4.99
C PRO A 399 5.31 -16.06 6.19
N PRO A 400 4.87 -16.52 7.36
CA PRO A 400 4.43 -17.88 7.71
C PRO A 400 2.97 -18.20 7.38
N CYS A 401 2.19 -17.27 6.82
CA CYS A 401 0.78 -17.50 6.46
C CYS A 401 0.65 -18.65 5.46
N VAL A 402 -0.45 -19.39 5.58
CA VAL A 402 -0.76 -20.50 4.66
C VAL A 402 -1.70 -20.08 3.52
N ALA A 403 -2.39 -18.95 3.62
CA ALA A 403 -3.38 -18.56 2.64
C ALA A 403 -3.53 -17.04 2.49
N ILE A 404 -4.00 -16.64 1.31
CA ILE A 404 -4.40 -15.27 0.97
C ILE A 404 -5.69 -15.31 0.13
N VAL A 405 -6.62 -14.42 0.45
CA VAL A 405 -7.85 -14.19 -0.31
C VAL A 405 -7.66 -12.99 -1.22
N ALA A 406 -8.07 -13.09 -2.47
CA ALA A 406 -8.07 -11.98 -3.42
C ALA A 406 -9.49 -11.72 -3.93
N ALA A 407 -9.91 -10.46 -3.94
CA ALA A 407 -11.18 -10.01 -4.49
C ALA A 407 -10.95 -9.16 -5.73
N GLY A 408 -11.55 -9.58 -6.85
CA GLY A 408 -11.50 -8.87 -8.12
C GLY A 408 -12.62 -7.85 -8.27
N ARG A 409 -12.69 -7.24 -9.47
CA ARG A 409 -13.67 -6.19 -9.75
C ARG A 409 -15.08 -6.77 -9.81
N ALA A 410 -15.97 -6.25 -8.95
CA ALA A 410 -17.38 -6.57 -9.02
C ALA A 410 -17.96 -6.20 -10.40
N ARG A 411 -18.81 -7.06 -10.94
CA ARG A 411 -19.39 -6.90 -12.27
C ARG A 411 -20.81 -7.45 -12.31
N HIS A 412 -21.54 -7.06 -13.32
CA HIS A 412 -22.81 -7.70 -13.64
C HIS A 412 -22.59 -8.92 -14.54
N GLN A 413 -23.33 -9.99 -14.25
CA GLN A 413 -23.30 -11.24 -14.99
C GLN A 413 -24.74 -11.71 -15.25
N VAL A 414 -24.99 -12.21 -16.45
CA VAL A 414 -26.29 -12.86 -16.78
C VAL A 414 -26.31 -14.20 -16.05
N THR A 415 -27.31 -14.37 -15.19
CA THR A 415 -27.50 -15.57 -14.37
C THR A 415 -28.83 -16.20 -14.74
N PRO A 416 -28.87 -17.51 -15.07
CA PRO A 416 -30.12 -18.20 -15.30
C PRO A 416 -30.90 -18.31 -14.00
N VAL A 417 -32.17 -17.93 -14.04
CA VAL A 417 -33.12 -18.07 -12.94
C VAL A 417 -34.38 -18.83 -13.43
N MET A 418 -35.19 -19.29 -12.48
CA MET A 418 -36.44 -19.94 -12.85
C MET A 418 -37.34 -18.97 -13.64
N GLY A 419 -37.59 -19.29 -14.90
CA GLY A 419 -38.42 -18.48 -15.80
C GLY A 419 -37.66 -17.51 -16.72
N GLY A 420 -36.31 -17.45 -16.67
CA GLY A 420 -35.53 -16.58 -17.55
C GLY A 420 -34.08 -16.35 -17.17
N PHE A 421 -33.64 -15.13 -17.40
CA PHE A 421 -32.29 -14.66 -17.06
C PHE A 421 -32.40 -13.34 -16.30
N GLU A 422 -31.55 -13.19 -15.30
CA GLU A 422 -31.41 -11.94 -14.55
C GLU A 422 -29.96 -11.44 -14.60
N SER A 423 -29.77 -10.14 -14.36
CA SER A 423 -28.44 -9.55 -14.27
C SER A 423 -28.03 -9.47 -12.79
N HIS A 424 -27.21 -10.41 -12.36
CA HIS A 424 -26.72 -10.45 -10.99
C HIS A 424 -25.40 -9.70 -10.85
N LYS A 425 -25.19 -9.06 -9.71
CA LYS A 425 -23.91 -8.51 -9.31
C LYS A 425 -23.07 -9.61 -8.69
N VAL A 426 -21.86 -9.83 -9.19
CA VAL A 426 -20.95 -10.86 -8.69
C VAL A 426 -19.59 -10.28 -8.35
N ILE A 427 -18.91 -10.85 -7.35
CA ILE A 427 -17.53 -10.54 -6.95
C ILE A 427 -16.67 -11.77 -7.28
N PRO A 428 -15.69 -11.66 -8.19
CA PRO A 428 -14.73 -12.74 -8.42
C PRO A 428 -13.80 -12.87 -7.22
N LEU A 429 -13.63 -14.08 -6.73
CA LEU A 429 -12.74 -14.42 -5.62
C LEU A 429 -11.66 -15.39 -6.10
N SER A 430 -10.47 -15.24 -5.52
CA SER A 430 -9.39 -16.22 -5.65
C SER A 430 -8.81 -16.48 -4.27
N VAL A 431 -8.55 -17.76 -3.97
CA VAL A 431 -7.90 -18.19 -2.73
C VAL A 431 -6.63 -18.91 -3.13
N THR A 432 -5.48 -18.33 -2.80
CA THR A 432 -4.17 -18.98 -2.99
C THR A 432 -3.68 -19.49 -1.65
N PHE A 433 -3.17 -20.72 -1.63
CA PHE A 433 -2.70 -21.36 -0.42
C PHE A 433 -1.43 -22.20 -0.65
N ASP A 434 -0.69 -22.46 0.43
CA ASP A 434 0.47 -23.34 0.39
C ASP A 434 0.01 -24.81 0.44
N HIS A 435 0.20 -25.53 -0.67
CA HIS A 435 -0.26 -26.91 -0.79
C HIS A 435 0.51 -27.89 0.10
N ARG A 436 1.59 -27.46 0.73
CA ARG A 436 2.30 -28.24 1.75
C ARG A 436 1.56 -28.22 3.09
N ALA A 437 0.85 -27.12 3.39
CA ALA A 437 0.14 -26.90 4.64
C ALA A 437 -1.35 -27.25 4.57
N CYS A 438 -1.98 -27.07 3.40
CA CYS A 438 -3.42 -27.26 3.19
C CYS A 438 -3.69 -28.10 1.94
N THR A 439 -4.81 -28.86 1.98
CA THR A 439 -5.28 -29.64 0.84
C THR A 439 -6.22 -28.82 -0.05
N GLY A 440 -6.36 -29.23 -1.31
CA GLY A 440 -7.34 -28.64 -2.23
C GLY A 440 -8.79 -28.76 -1.71
N GLY A 441 -9.12 -29.84 -0.99
CA GLY A 441 -10.44 -30.00 -0.37
C GLY A 441 -10.69 -29.02 0.78
N GLU A 442 -9.68 -28.71 1.58
CA GLU A 442 -9.77 -27.65 2.61
C GLU A 442 -9.97 -26.30 1.96
N ALA A 443 -9.18 -25.96 0.94
CA ALA A 443 -9.30 -24.70 0.21
C ALA A 443 -10.65 -24.55 -0.49
N ALA A 444 -11.20 -25.62 -1.09
CA ALA A 444 -12.52 -25.59 -1.72
C ALA A 444 -13.65 -25.35 -0.71
N ARG A 445 -13.60 -25.99 0.48
CA ARG A 445 -14.55 -25.73 1.57
C ARG A 445 -14.44 -24.31 2.12
N PHE A 446 -13.21 -23.78 2.20
CA PHE A 446 -12.96 -22.40 2.61
C PHE A 446 -13.56 -21.41 1.60
N LEU A 447 -13.28 -21.59 0.31
CA LEU A 447 -13.85 -20.77 -0.75
C LEU A 447 -15.38 -20.83 -0.77
N LYS A 448 -15.96 -22.04 -0.60
CA LYS A 448 -17.41 -22.19 -0.48
C LYS A 448 -17.97 -21.40 0.72
N ALA A 449 -17.34 -21.47 1.88
CA ALA A 449 -17.79 -20.73 3.05
C ALA A 449 -17.72 -19.19 2.86
N LEU A 450 -16.69 -18.70 2.13
CA LEU A 450 -16.61 -17.30 1.70
C LEU A 450 -17.81 -16.90 0.83
N ILE A 451 -18.09 -17.70 -0.19
CA ILE A 451 -19.18 -17.44 -1.15
C ILE A 451 -20.54 -17.47 -0.45
N ASP A 452 -20.76 -18.47 0.39
CA ASP A 452 -22.02 -18.64 1.13
C ASP A 452 -22.29 -17.44 2.06
N ASP A 453 -21.28 -16.91 2.75
CA ASP A 453 -21.45 -15.74 3.62
C ASP A 453 -21.67 -14.45 2.79
N LEU A 454 -20.95 -14.29 1.67
CA LEU A 454 -21.11 -13.13 0.80
C LEU A 454 -22.47 -13.12 0.08
N ALA A 455 -23.06 -14.27 -0.18
CA ALA A 455 -24.39 -14.37 -0.79
C ALA A 455 -25.52 -13.88 0.13
N LEU A 456 -25.27 -13.75 1.44
CA LEU A 456 -26.26 -13.23 2.40
C LEU A 456 -26.57 -11.76 2.12
N PRO A 457 -27.83 -11.30 2.30
CA PRO A 457 -28.22 -9.92 2.00
C PRO A 457 -27.62 -8.89 2.97
N TYR A 458 -27.23 -9.30 4.18
CA TYR A 458 -26.73 -8.43 5.27
C TYR A 458 -25.65 -9.13 6.09
#